data_dd05d516acda878347c22af4676e8072
#
_entry.id   dd05d516acda878347c22af4676e8072
#
_cell.length_a   1.000
_cell.length_b   1.000
_cell.length_c   1.000
_cell.angle_alpha   90.00
_cell.angle_beta   90.00
_cell.angle_gamma   90.00
#
_symmetry.space_group_name_H-M   'P 1'
#
loop_
_entity.id
_entity.type
_entity.pdbx_description
1 polymer ?
#
loop_
_entity_poly.entity_id
_entity_poly.type
_entity_poly.pdbx_seq_one_letter_code
_entity_poly.pdbx_strand_id
1 'polypeptide(L)'
;MDLRDSYDLRDKTKELEQKSIRRKKLMYLHGFGSSAASGTVKSLRELLPDFEVVAPDIPVDPAEALPFLRGLCMNEVPDVVVGTSMGGMYAQQMRGYNRICVNPAFEMSKKSKMLTVGTHEYFKPRKDGTTHFEITSEIIRHHAEMEKHQFDGITDEDRKQVWGMFADNDQQVNGESLFLQYYGKVIHFSGEHRMDDKVIKDVLVPLIRSIVK
;
A
#
# COMPACT_ATOMS: atom_id res chain seq x y z
N MET A 1 31.48 36.73 9.71
CA MET A 1 30.43 35.73 9.94
C MET A 1 29.13 36.36 9.45
N ASP A 2 28.66 35.94 8.29
CA ASP A 2 27.60 36.62 7.55
C ASP A 2 26.25 36.33 8.18
N LEU A 3 25.42 37.34 8.44
CA LEU A 3 24.09 37.21 9.02
C LEU A 3 23.14 36.26 8.21
N ARG A 4 23.44 36.06 6.92
CA ARG A 4 22.71 35.14 6.03
C ARG A 4 22.92 33.67 6.41
N ASP A 5 24.13 33.27 6.82
CA ASP A 5 24.43 31.88 7.24
C ASP A 5 23.73 31.51 8.55
N SER A 6 23.49 32.50 9.42
CA SER A 6 22.81 32.29 10.68
C SER A 6 21.28 32.10 10.55
N TYR A 7 20.66 32.69 9.51
CA TYR A 7 19.24 32.50 9.20
C TYR A 7 18.98 31.13 8.59
N ASP A 8 19.82 30.69 7.64
CA ASP A 8 19.69 29.38 6.98
C ASP A 8 19.88 28.20 7.97
N LEU A 9 20.77 28.34 8.93
CA LEU A 9 20.96 27.35 10.00
C LEU A 9 19.77 27.26 10.96
N ARG A 10 19.14 28.39 11.30
CA ARG A 10 17.96 28.41 12.18
C ARG A 10 16.71 27.81 11.52
N ASP A 11 16.52 28.07 10.22
CA ASP A 11 15.40 27.48 9.48
C ASP A 11 15.57 25.96 9.30
N LYS A 12 16.79 25.50 8.98
CA LYS A 12 17.10 24.06 8.94
C LYS A 12 16.94 23.38 10.28
N THR A 13 17.30 24.06 11.37
CA THR A 13 17.13 23.52 12.73
C THR A 13 15.65 23.41 13.08
N LYS A 14 14.82 24.39 12.76
CA LYS A 14 13.36 24.36 12.94
C LYS A 14 12.68 23.28 12.08
N GLU A 15 13.11 23.12 10.82
CA GLU A 15 12.63 22.04 9.98
C GLU A 15 13.01 20.66 10.53
N LEU A 16 14.22 20.50 11.06
CA LEU A 16 14.66 19.26 11.71
C LEU A 16 13.92 19.00 13.03
N GLU A 17 13.67 20.05 13.85
CA GLU A 17 12.87 19.94 15.07
C GLU A 17 11.40 19.64 14.78
N GLN A 18 10.78 20.27 13.77
CA GLN A 18 9.42 19.95 13.33
C GLN A 18 9.31 18.53 12.77
N LYS A 19 10.34 18.04 12.05
CA LYS A 19 10.42 16.66 11.56
C LYS A 19 10.59 15.65 12.71
N SER A 20 11.26 16.04 13.80
CA SER A 20 11.42 15.24 15.04
C SER A 20 10.13 15.12 15.85
N ILE A 21 9.17 16.04 15.71
CA ILE A 21 7.92 16.08 16.47
C ILE A 21 6.77 15.40 15.69
N ARG A 22 6.90 15.24 14.35
CA ARG A 22 5.88 14.59 13.55
C ARG A 22 5.84 13.08 13.82
N ARG A 23 4.69 12.58 14.28
CA ARG A 23 4.44 11.15 14.39
C ARG A 23 4.64 10.47 13.04
N LYS A 24 5.37 9.36 13.01
CA LYS A 24 5.57 8.56 11.79
C LYS A 24 4.22 8.11 11.25
N LYS A 25 4.04 8.13 9.93
CA LYS A 25 2.77 7.83 9.29
C LYS A 25 2.87 6.64 8.35
N LEU A 26 2.02 5.66 8.57
CA LEU A 26 1.86 4.49 7.72
C LEU A 26 0.51 4.55 7.02
N MET A 27 0.50 4.48 5.69
CA MET A 27 -0.73 4.28 4.92
C MET A 27 -0.89 2.81 4.57
N TYR A 28 -2.03 2.20 4.95
CA TYR A 28 -2.32 0.82 4.64
C TYR A 28 -3.44 0.70 3.60
N LEU A 29 -3.17 0.00 2.51
CA LEU A 29 -4.07 -0.24 1.39
C LEU A 29 -4.57 -1.70 1.42
N HIS A 30 -5.87 -1.86 1.67
CA HIS A 30 -6.49 -3.17 1.79
C HIS A 30 -6.68 -3.89 0.44
N GLY A 31 -6.85 -5.22 0.47
CA GLY A 31 -7.15 -6.04 -0.69
C GLY A 31 -8.60 -5.93 -1.15
N PHE A 32 -8.90 -6.60 -2.28
CA PHE A 32 -10.23 -6.66 -2.87
C PHE A 32 -11.26 -7.23 -1.89
N GLY A 33 -12.45 -6.63 -1.86
CA GLY A 33 -13.54 -7.04 -0.96
C GLY A 33 -13.28 -6.76 0.52
N SER A 34 -12.16 -6.13 0.88
CA SER A 34 -11.83 -5.73 2.25
C SER A 34 -12.22 -4.28 2.51
N SER A 35 -11.87 -3.76 3.69
CA SER A 35 -12.16 -2.38 4.10
C SER A 35 -11.10 -1.83 5.05
N ALA A 36 -11.22 -0.54 5.37
CA ALA A 36 -10.42 0.12 6.41
C ALA A 36 -10.57 -0.48 7.82
N ALA A 37 -11.60 -1.34 8.04
CA ALA A 37 -11.85 -2.06 9.28
C ALA A 37 -11.23 -3.48 9.31
N SER A 38 -10.29 -3.79 8.40
CA SER A 38 -9.65 -5.10 8.31
C SER A 38 -8.86 -5.46 9.58
N GLY A 39 -8.69 -6.78 9.82
CA GLY A 39 -7.88 -7.29 10.94
C GLY A 39 -6.44 -6.76 10.88
N THR A 40 -5.84 -6.71 9.69
CA THR A 40 -4.48 -6.18 9.48
C THR A 40 -4.34 -4.73 9.96
N VAL A 41 -5.35 -3.87 9.71
CA VAL A 41 -5.33 -2.48 10.21
C VAL A 41 -5.35 -2.45 11.74
N LYS A 42 -6.15 -3.31 12.36
CA LYS A 42 -6.20 -3.44 13.82
C LYS A 42 -4.84 -3.86 14.36
N SER A 43 -4.26 -4.94 13.83
CA SER A 43 -2.95 -5.45 14.27
C SER A 43 -1.83 -4.42 14.06
N LEU A 44 -1.81 -3.68 12.95
CA LEU A 44 -0.83 -2.61 12.70
C LEU A 44 -0.94 -1.48 13.74
N ARG A 45 -2.16 -1.04 14.11
CA ARG A 45 -2.36 -0.01 15.14
C ARG A 45 -1.89 -0.47 16.52
N GLU A 46 -2.08 -1.72 16.86
CA GLU A 46 -1.66 -2.31 18.14
C GLU A 46 -0.13 -2.49 18.19
N LEU A 47 0.49 -2.95 17.09
CA LEU A 47 1.92 -3.27 17.02
C LEU A 47 2.82 -2.06 16.72
N LEU A 48 2.24 -0.97 16.19
CA LEU A 48 2.94 0.28 15.85
C LEU A 48 2.30 1.48 16.55
N PRO A 49 2.27 1.51 17.91
CA PRO A 49 1.63 2.60 18.65
C PRO A 49 2.30 3.97 18.45
N ASP A 50 3.54 3.98 17.99
CA ASP A 50 4.33 5.17 17.62
C ASP A 50 4.03 5.68 16.21
N PHE A 51 3.26 4.93 15.40
CA PHE A 51 2.80 5.35 14.08
C PHE A 51 1.35 5.84 14.10
N GLU A 52 1.05 6.78 13.23
CA GLU A 52 -0.31 7.07 12.78
C GLU A 52 -0.63 6.15 11.61
N VAL A 53 -1.60 5.23 11.76
CA VAL A 53 -2.02 4.30 10.72
C VAL A 53 -3.24 4.85 10.00
N VAL A 54 -3.02 5.38 8.80
CA VAL A 54 -4.06 5.83 7.86
C VAL A 54 -4.50 4.65 7.01
N ALA A 55 -5.76 4.31 7.06
CA ALA A 55 -6.34 3.24 6.25
C ALA A 55 -7.63 3.75 5.59
N PRO A 56 -7.63 4.04 4.28
CA PRO A 56 -8.82 4.44 3.54
C PRO A 56 -9.69 3.23 3.18
N ASP A 57 -10.97 3.47 2.97
CA ASP A 57 -11.80 2.59 2.17
C ASP A 57 -11.58 2.90 0.69
N ILE A 58 -10.94 1.99 -0.04
CA ILE A 58 -10.52 2.19 -1.42
C ILE A 58 -11.74 2.09 -2.36
N PRO A 59 -11.97 3.05 -3.27
CA PRO A 59 -12.99 2.91 -4.30
C PRO A 59 -12.84 1.60 -5.09
N VAL A 60 -13.95 1.02 -5.52
CA VAL A 60 -13.95 -0.26 -6.24
C VAL A 60 -13.41 -0.11 -7.66
N ASP A 61 -13.76 1.00 -8.33
CA ASP A 61 -13.28 1.34 -9.65
C ASP A 61 -11.84 1.89 -9.59
N PRO A 62 -10.86 1.28 -10.27
CA PRO A 62 -9.50 1.79 -10.32
C PRO A 62 -9.37 3.17 -10.96
N ALA A 63 -10.31 3.58 -11.82
CA ALA A 63 -10.37 4.94 -12.38
C ALA A 63 -10.61 6.00 -11.30
N GLU A 64 -11.31 5.65 -10.21
CA GLU A 64 -11.51 6.49 -9.04
C GLU A 64 -10.44 6.25 -7.98
N ALA A 65 -10.06 4.97 -7.76
CA ALA A 65 -9.14 4.57 -6.70
C ALA A 65 -7.76 5.20 -6.85
N LEU A 66 -7.16 5.19 -8.04
CA LEU A 66 -5.82 5.72 -8.25
C LEU A 66 -5.71 7.23 -7.98
N PRO A 67 -6.57 8.10 -8.56
CA PRO A 67 -6.56 9.52 -8.23
C PRO A 67 -6.80 9.79 -6.75
N PHE A 68 -7.76 9.08 -6.14
CA PHE A 68 -8.06 9.18 -4.72
C PHE A 68 -6.84 8.84 -3.85
N LEU A 69 -6.19 7.70 -4.09
CA LEU A 69 -5.03 7.26 -3.32
C LEU A 69 -3.82 8.19 -3.50
N ARG A 70 -3.57 8.68 -4.71
CA ARG A 70 -2.52 9.67 -4.97
C ARG A 70 -2.79 10.98 -4.23
N GLY A 71 -4.02 11.50 -4.29
CA GLY A 71 -4.42 12.68 -3.54
C GLY A 71 -4.28 12.49 -2.03
N LEU A 72 -4.68 11.33 -1.52
CA LEU A 72 -4.53 10.99 -0.11
C LEU A 72 -3.04 10.91 0.31
N CYS A 73 -2.17 10.30 -0.51
CA CYS A 73 -0.73 10.29 -0.25
C CYS A 73 -0.14 11.69 -0.22
N MET A 74 -0.56 12.60 -1.12
CA MET A 74 -0.10 13.99 -1.13
C MET A 74 -0.53 14.76 0.12
N ASN A 75 -1.74 14.52 0.61
CA ASN A 75 -2.30 15.19 1.79
C ASN A 75 -1.71 14.64 3.10
N GLU A 76 -1.60 13.32 3.20
CA GLU A 76 -1.16 12.62 4.41
C GLU A 76 0.36 12.53 4.54
N VAL A 77 1.09 12.59 3.42
CA VAL A 77 2.55 12.46 3.35
C VAL A 77 3.07 11.28 4.18
N PRO A 78 2.67 10.03 3.86
CA PRO A 78 3.07 8.87 4.62
C PRO A 78 4.57 8.59 4.50
N ASP A 79 5.20 8.12 5.57
CA ASP A 79 6.59 7.67 5.56
C ASP A 79 6.75 6.31 4.86
N VAL A 80 5.67 5.51 4.88
CA VAL A 80 5.58 4.23 4.15
C VAL A 80 4.14 3.93 3.75
N VAL A 81 3.98 3.39 2.54
CA VAL A 81 2.72 2.84 2.04
C VAL A 81 2.83 1.32 2.01
N VAL A 82 1.93 0.63 2.71
CA VAL A 82 1.84 -0.83 2.74
C VAL A 82 0.54 -1.26 2.07
N GLY A 83 0.62 -2.19 1.14
CA GLY A 83 -0.58 -2.72 0.51
C GLY A 83 -0.55 -4.23 0.39
N THR A 84 -1.72 -4.86 0.52
CA THR A 84 -1.89 -6.32 0.39
C THR A 84 -2.77 -6.67 -0.79
N SER A 85 -2.39 -7.67 -1.59
CA SER A 85 -3.17 -8.13 -2.75
C SER A 85 -3.46 -6.99 -3.74
N MET A 86 -4.71 -6.65 -4.01
CA MET A 86 -5.10 -5.46 -4.79
C MET A 86 -4.47 -4.17 -4.21
N GLY A 87 -4.47 -4.03 -2.88
CA GLY A 87 -3.80 -2.89 -2.23
C GLY A 87 -2.29 -2.87 -2.49
N GLY A 88 -1.64 -4.02 -2.65
CA GLY A 88 -0.23 -4.15 -3.04
C GLY A 88 0.03 -3.67 -4.48
N MET A 89 -0.90 -3.97 -5.39
CA MET A 89 -0.90 -3.45 -6.75
C MET A 89 -1.04 -1.92 -6.77
N TYR A 90 -1.89 -1.34 -5.92
CA TYR A 90 -1.99 0.11 -5.79
C TYR A 90 -0.77 0.71 -5.10
N ALA A 91 -0.27 0.09 -4.03
CA ALA A 91 0.87 0.60 -3.27
C ALA A 91 2.09 0.82 -4.16
N GLN A 92 2.42 -0.13 -5.07
CA GLN A 92 3.56 0.04 -5.98
C GLN A 92 3.43 1.26 -6.89
N GLN A 93 2.22 1.75 -7.15
CA GLN A 93 1.96 2.92 -7.98
C GLN A 93 2.01 4.25 -7.21
N MET A 94 2.17 4.22 -5.87
CA MET A 94 2.34 5.43 -5.04
C MET A 94 3.79 5.90 -5.10
N ARG A 95 4.19 6.51 -6.24
CA ARG A 95 5.56 6.95 -6.53
C ARG A 95 6.04 8.03 -5.56
N GLY A 96 7.35 8.03 -5.26
CA GLY A 96 7.96 8.98 -4.34
C GLY A 96 7.85 8.62 -2.86
N TYR A 97 7.19 7.52 -2.51
CA TYR A 97 7.08 7.02 -1.14
C TYR A 97 7.79 5.66 -0.99
N ASN A 98 8.22 5.31 0.23
CA ASN A 98 8.60 3.93 0.54
C ASN A 98 7.36 3.04 0.47
N ARG A 99 7.46 1.88 -0.18
CA ARG A 99 6.31 1.02 -0.49
C ARG A 99 6.61 -0.43 -0.16
N ILE A 100 5.67 -1.09 0.51
CA ILE A 100 5.72 -2.54 0.76
C ILE A 100 4.51 -3.17 0.08
N CYS A 101 4.75 -4.05 -0.87
CA CYS A 101 3.73 -4.76 -1.65
C CYS A 101 3.67 -6.21 -1.16
N VAL A 102 2.62 -6.57 -0.43
CA VAL A 102 2.46 -7.93 0.11
C VAL A 102 1.55 -8.73 -0.81
N ASN A 103 2.06 -9.82 -1.36
CA ASN A 103 1.34 -10.70 -2.30
C ASN A 103 0.54 -9.89 -3.35
N PRO A 104 1.18 -8.93 -4.07
CA PRO A 104 0.46 -7.98 -4.91
C PRO A 104 -0.25 -8.68 -6.08
N ALA A 105 -1.52 -8.35 -6.29
CA ALA A 105 -2.38 -8.89 -7.34
C ALA A 105 -2.31 -8.01 -8.61
N PHE A 106 -1.22 -8.07 -9.36
CA PHE A 106 -0.96 -7.19 -10.52
C PHE A 106 -1.85 -7.44 -11.75
N GLU A 107 -2.53 -8.59 -11.82
CA GLU A 107 -3.29 -9.02 -12.99
C GLU A 107 -4.73 -9.41 -12.60
N MET A 108 -5.41 -8.54 -11.84
CA MET A 108 -6.76 -8.82 -11.35
C MET A 108 -7.78 -9.01 -12.46
N SER A 109 -7.67 -8.26 -13.57
CA SER A 109 -8.57 -8.38 -14.71
C SER A 109 -8.53 -9.76 -15.38
N LYS A 110 -7.43 -10.50 -15.20
CA LYS A 110 -7.26 -11.88 -15.71
C LYS A 110 -7.76 -12.95 -14.73
N LYS A 111 -8.05 -12.57 -13.49
CA LYS A 111 -8.49 -13.50 -12.44
C LYS A 111 -10.01 -13.50 -12.33
N SER A 112 -10.69 -14.19 -13.26
CA SER A 112 -12.16 -14.23 -13.37
C SER A 112 -12.92 -14.59 -12.09
N LYS A 113 -12.26 -15.28 -11.13
CA LYS A 113 -12.86 -15.61 -9.82
C LYS A 113 -12.92 -14.42 -8.87
N MET A 114 -12.10 -13.39 -9.07
CA MET A 114 -12.02 -12.21 -8.19
C MET A 114 -12.86 -11.04 -8.74
N LEU A 115 -12.85 -10.81 -10.06
CA LEU A 115 -13.57 -9.73 -10.72
C LEU A 115 -14.67 -10.31 -11.63
N THR A 116 -15.81 -10.64 -11.04
CA THR A 116 -17.00 -11.06 -11.78
C THR A 116 -18.08 -9.98 -11.72
N VAL A 117 -18.77 -9.76 -12.85
CA VAL A 117 -19.89 -8.80 -12.92
C VAL A 117 -20.99 -9.21 -11.93
N GLY A 118 -21.50 -8.26 -11.17
CA GLY A 118 -22.56 -8.45 -10.20
C GLY A 118 -22.30 -7.79 -8.85
N THR A 119 -23.21 -8.03 -7.92
CA THR A 119 -23.14 -7.57 -6.54
C THR A 119 -22.24 -8.49 -5.73
N HIS A 120 -21.32 -7.91 -4.99
CA HIS A 120 -20.39 -8.59 -4.09
C HIS A 120 -20.53 -8.04 -2.68
N GLU A 121 -20.17 -8.85 -1.69
CA GLU A 121 -20.20 -8.46 -0.29
C GLU A 121 -18.77 -8.13 0.20
N TYR A 122 -18.64 -7.06 1.00
CA TYR A 122 -17.40 -6.80 1.72
C TYR A 122 -17.21 -7.78 2.88
N PHE A 123 -16.00 -8.25 3.11
CA PHE A 123 -15.68 -9.13 4.27
C PHE A 123 -15.98 -8.46 5.62
N LYS A 124 -15.95 -7.14 5.66
CA LYS A 124 -16.39 -6.30 6.78
C LYS A 124 -16.98 -5.01 6.21
N PRO A 125 -18.01 -4.45 6.87
CA PRO A 125 -18.58 -3.16 6.46
C PRO A 125 -17.49 -2.09 6.34
N ARG A 126 -17.69 -1.17 5.42
CA ARG A 126 -16.89 0.05 5.29
C ARG A 126 -17.20 1.03 6.43
N LYS A 127 -16.42 2.11 6.56
CA LYS A 127 -16.64 3.13 7.61
C LYS A 127 -18.00 3.81 7.53
N ASP A 128 -18.57 3.93 6.33
CA ASP A 128 -19.91 4.50 6.07
C ASP A 128 -21.05 3.48 6.28
N GLY A 129 -20.75 2.26 6.70
CA GLY A 129 -21.71 1.18 6.89
C GLY A 129 -22.05 0.39 5.63
N THR A 130 -21.48 0.71 4.47
CA THR A 130 -21.69 -0.01 3.21
C THR A 130 -21.19 -1.45 3.35
N THR A 131 -22.03 -2.43 2.98
CA THR A 131 -21.74 -3.87 3.09
C THR A 131 -21.56 -4.55 1.74
N HIS A 132 -22.02 -3.94 0.66
CA HIS A 132 -21.98 -4.50 -0.70
C HIS A 132 -21.38 -3.51 -1.69
N PHE A 133 -20.92 -4.04 -2.83
CA PHE A 133 -20.44 -3.25 -3.96
C PHE A 133 -20.77 -3.94 -5.28
N GLU A 134 -20.82 -3.16 -6.34
CA GLU A 134 -21.09 -3.64 -7.70
C GLU A 134 -19.79 -3.72 -8.49
N ILE A 135 -19.61 -4.83 -9.22
CA ILE A 135 -18.63 -4.96 -10.29
C ILE A 135 -19.35 -4.93 -11.62
N THR A 136 -19.01 -3.95 -12.43
CA THR A 136 -19.52 -3.81 -13.81
C THR A 136 -18.45 -4.24 -14.81
N SER A 137 -18.87 -4.50 -16.06
CA SER A 137 -17.94 -4.74 -17.17
C SER A 137 -16.99 -3.55 -17.39
N GLU A 138 -17.42 -2.34 -17.05
CA GLU A 138 -16.62 -1.13 -17.15
C GLU A 138 -15.49 -1.13 -16.09
N ILE A 139 -15.78 -1.48 -14.86
CA ILE A 139 -14.77 -1.62 -13.79
C ILE A 139 -13.72 -2.66 -14.18
N ILE A 140 -14.13 -3.81 -14.74
CA ILE A 140 -13.20 -4.83 -15.25
C ILE A 140 -12.30 -4.26 -16.36
N ARG A 141 -12.86 -3.48 -17.28
CA ARG A 141 -12.10 -2.81 -18.33
C ARG A 141 -11.11 -1.78 -17.77
N HIS A 142 -11.51 -1.01 -16.76
CA HIS A 142 -10.63 -0.05 -16.08
C HIS A 142 -9.47 -0.77 -15.37
N HIS A 143 -9.71 -1.93 -14.74
CA HIS A 143 -8.63 -2.77 -14.21
C HIS A 143 -7.65 -3.20 -15.31
N ALA A 144 -8.17 -3.74 -16.42
CA ALA A 144 -7.34 -4.17 -17.54
C ALA A 144 -6.50 -3.02 -18.13
N GLU A 145 -7.06 -1.83 -18.23
CA GLU A 145 -6.35 -0.65 -18.75
C GLU A 145 -5.27 -0.17 -17.77
N MET A 146 -5.60 -0.06 -16.48
CA MET A 146 -4.63 0.30 -15.45
C MET A 146 -3.47 -0.70 -15.38
N GLU A 147 -3.75 -2.00 -15.47
CA GLU A 147 -2.75 -3.08 -15.42
C GLU A 147 -1.73 -2.99 -16.55
N LYS A 148 -2.09 -2.50 -17.73
CA LYS A 148 -1.15 -2.28 -18.84
C LYS A 148 -0.11 -1.22 -18.53
N HIS A 149 -0.48 -0.20 -17.75
CA HIS A 149 0.32 1.00 -17.49
C HIS A 149 0.89 1.07 -16.07
N GLN A 150 0.58 0.11 -15.21
CA GLN A 150 0.95 0.17 -13.78
C GLN A 150 2.46 0.25 -13.52
N PHE A 151 3.29 -0.20 -14.46
CA PHE A 151 4.76 -0.17 -14.35
C PHE A 151 5.41 0.89 -15.24
N ASP A 152 4.66 1.68 -16.00
CA ASP A 152 5.20 2.70 -16.89
C ASP A 152 5.94 3.78 -16.10
N GLY A 153 7.09 4.23 -16.61
CA GLY A 153 7.85 5.33 -16.03
C GLY A 153 8.52 5.05 -14.68
N ILE A 154 8.77 3.78 -14.33
CA ILE A 154 9.57 3.43 -13.15
C ILE A 154 11.01 3.91 -13.33
N THR A 155 11.49 4.71 -12.37
CA THR A 155 12.87 5.21 -12.32
C THR A 155 13.74 4.32 -11.42
N ASP A 156 15.07 4.51 -11.50
CA ASP A 156 16.00 3.81 -10.60
C ASP A 156 15.80 4.22 -9.13
N GLU A 157 15.35 5.44 -8.86
CA GLU A 157 15.01 5.88 -7.51
C GLU A 157 13.75 5.17 -7.00
N ASP A 158 12.73 5.04 -7.84
CA ASP A 158 11.54 4.25 -7.51
C ASP A 158 11.88 2.82 -7.12
N ARG A 159 12.83 2.18 -7.85
CA ARG A 159 13.27 0.80 -7.57
C ARG A 159 13.86 0.63 -6.17
N LYS A 160 14.52 1.66 -5.65
CA LYS A 160 15.12 1.66 -4.30
C LYS A 160 14.10 1.76 -3.17
N GLN A 161 12.89 2.23 -3.48
CA GLN A 161 11.83 2.53 -2.52
C GLN A 161 10.73 1.45 -2.43
N VAL A 162 10.90 0.32 -3.13
CA VAL A 162 9.86 -0.74 -3.18
C VAL A 162 10.39 -2.05 -2.65
N TRP A 163 9.63 -2.67 -1.75
CA TRP A 163 9.84 -4.01 -1.21
C TRP A 163 8.65 -4.90 -1.55
N GLY A 164 8.93 -6.09 -2.08
CA GLY A 164 7.95 -7.16 -2.23
C GLY A 164 8.01 -8.10 -1.02
N MET A 165 6.86 -8.47 -0.48
CA MET A 165 6.72 -9.55 0.49
C MET A 165 5.86 -10.64 -0.12
N PHE A 166 6.38 -11.87 -0.20
CA PHE A 166 5.70 -12.99 -0.85
C PHE A 166 5.59 -14.19 0.07
N ALA A 167 4.38 -14.75 0.12
CA ALA A 167 4.12 -15.98 0.86
C ALA A 167 4.61 -17.19 0.09
N ASP A 168 5.26 -18.14 0.78
CA ASP A 168 5.76 -19.37 0.17
C ASP A 168 4.65 -20.25 -0.43
N ASN A 169 3.41 -20.10 0.06
CA ASN A 169 2.27 -20.93 -0.32
C ASN A 169 1.05 -20.10 -0.76
N ASP A 170 1.25 -19.03 -1.55
CA ASP A 170 0.15 -18.26 -2.11
C ASP A 170 -0.51 -18.99 -3.28
N GLN A 171 -1.73 -19.50 -3.06
CA GLN A 171 -2.54 -20.18 -4.08
C GLN A 171 -3.48 -19.23 -4.84
N GLN A 172 -3.52 -17.94 -4.48
CA GLN A 172 -4.47 -16.98 -5.06
C GLN A 172 -3.84 -16.10 -6.13
N VAL A 173 -2.61 -15.63 -5.90
CA VAL A 173 -1.89 -14.78 -6.85
C VAL A 173 -0.42 -15.20 -6.96
N ASN A 174 0.15 -15.00 -8.14
CA ASN A 174 1.57 -15.19 -8.39
C ASN A 174 2.14 -13.90 -8.99
N GLY A 175 2.35 -12.91 -8.13
CA GLY A 175 2.84 -11.59 -8.54
C GLY A 175 4.36 -11.45 -8.51
N GLU A 176 5.09 -12.40 -7.94
CA GLU A 176 6.54 -12.28 -7.70
C GLU A 176 7.34 -12.20 -9.00
N SER A 177 7.08 -13.10 -9.96
CA SER A 177 7.76 -13.08 -11.26
C SER A 177 7.64 -11.75 -11.99
N LEU A 178 6.46 -11.12 -11.91
CA LEU A 178 6.23 -9.81 -12.52
C LEU A 178 6.89 -8.70 -11.71
N PHE A 179 6.83 -8.78 -10.38
CA PHE A 179 7.50 -7.84 -9.48
C PHE A 179 9.02 -7.79 -9.74
N LEU A 180 9.68 -8.94 -9.87
CA LEU A 180 11.12 -9.07 -10.08
C LEU A 180 11.62 -8.52 -11.43
N GLN A 181 10.73 -8.31 -12.41
CA GLN A 181 11.09 -7.63 -13.66
C GLN A 181 11.36 -6.13 -13.44
N TYR A 182 10.80 -5.54 -12.38
CA TYR A 182 10.87 -4.11 -12.11
C TYR A 182 11.61 -3.76 -10.82
N TYR A 183 11.56 -4.63 -9.80
CA TYR A 183 12.06 -4.36 -8.45
C TYR A 183 12.92 -5.52 -7.95
N GLY A 184 13.92 -5.22 -7.12
CA GLY A 184 14.90 -6.23 -6.68
C GLY A 184 14.85 -6.58 -5.19
N LYS A 185 14.04 -5.87 -4.37
CA LYS A 185 13.99 -6.12 -2.92
C LYS A 185 12.82 -7.02 -2.58
N VAL A 186 13.11 -8.28 -2.28
CA VAL A 186 12.12 -9.32 -1.98
C VAL A 186 12.38 -9.93 -0.62
N ILE A 187 11.31 -10.19 0.11
CA ILE A 187 11.28 -10.94 1.37
C ILE A 187 10.23 -12.03 1.23
N HIS A 188 10.60 -13.26 1.57
CA HIS A 188 9.65 -14.37 1.66
C HIS A 188 9.22 -14.60 3.10
N PHE A 189 8.00 -15.09 3.26
CA PHE A 189 7.48 -15.49 4.55
C PHE A 189 6.68 -16.80 4.44
N SER A 190 6.76 -17.60 5.48
CA SER A 190 5.98 -18.83 5.54
C SER A 190 4.51 -18.49 5.84
N GLY A 191 3.62 -18.82 4.92
CA GLY A 191 2.21 -18.50 5.01
C GLY A 191 1.49 -18.61 3.68
N GLU A 192 0.27 -18.10 3.67
CA GLU A 192 -0.65 -18.09 2.53
C GLU A 192 -0.87 -16.65 2.03
N HIS A 193 -1.82 -16.48 1.10
CA HIS A 193 -2.16 -15.18 0.51
C HIS A 193 -2.45 -14.09 1.56
N ARG A 194 -3.15 -14.44 2.64
CA ARG A 194 -3.45 -13.52 3.74
C ARG A 194 -2.42 -13.70 4.85
N MET A 195 -1.83 -12.59 5.28
CA MET A 195 -0.96 -12.59 6.46
C MET A 195 -1.79 -12.89 7.71
N ASP A 196 -1.30 -13.77 8.55
CA ASP A 196 -1.75 -13.93 9.92
C ASP A 196 -1.08 -12.90 10.86
N ASP A 197 -1.50 -12.85 12.11
CA ASP A 197 -0.95 -11.92 13.11
C ASP A 197 0.54 -12.18 13.38
N LYS A 198 1.01 -13.42 13.23
CA LYS A 198 2.41 -13.79 13.40
C LYS A 198 3.26 -13.18 12.30
N VAL A 199 2.86 -13.30 11.04
CA VAL A 199 3.58 -12.69 9.89
C VAL A 199 3.58 -11.16 10.01
N ILE A 200 2.46 -10.55 10.41
CA ILE A 200 2.40 -9.11 10.63
C ILE A 200 3.42 -8.69 11.70
N LYS A 201 3.45 -9.38 12.84
CA LYS A 201 4.33 -9.05 13.97
C LYS A 201 5.80 -9.33 13.67
N ASP A 202 6.12 -10.50 13.12
CA ASP A 202 7.49 -11.01 13.05
C ASP A 202 8.20 -10.64 11.73
N VAL A 203 7.45 -10.25 10.68
CA VAL A 203 8.02 -9.93 9.36
C VAL A 203 7.67 -8.51 8.92
N LEU A 204 6.37 -8.16 8.84
CA LEU A 204 5.96 -6.87 8.29
C LEU A 204 6.36 -5.69 9.19
N VAL A 205 6.09 -5.77 10.49
CA VAL A 205 6.43 -4.69 11.44
C VAL A 205 7.94 -4.43 11.52
N PRO A 206 8.82 -5.43 11.63
CA PRO A 206 10.26 -5.22 11.54
C PRO A 206 10.71 -4.59 10.23
N LEU A 207 10.12 -4.99 9.09
CA LEU A 207 10.43 -4.36 7.80
C LEU A 207 10.04 -2.89 7.79
N ILE A 208 8.83 -2.54 8.22
CA ILE A 208 8.37 -1.14 8.34
C ILE A 208 9.36 -0.32 9.17
N ARG A 209 9.75 -0.82 10.35
CA ARG A 209 10.69 -0.14 11.24
C ARG A 209 12.10 0.00 10.66
N SER A 210 12.51 -0.89 9.80
CA SER A 210 13.81 -0.81 9.10
C SER A 210 13.85 0.27 8.02
N ILE A 211 12.69 0.55 7.41
CA ILE A 211 12.53 1.52 6.33
C ILE A 211 12.31 2.93 6.89
N VAL A 212 11.47 3.04 7.92
CA VAL A 212 11.10 4.32 8.56
C VAL A 212 11.93 4.49 9.83
N LYS A 213 13.06 5.17 9.70
CA LYS A 213 14.00 5.45 10.79
C LYS A 213 13.59 6.68 11.61
#